data_801f630af13932c61b5a10cfa236c712
#
_entry.id   801f630af13932c61b5a10cfa236c712
#
_cell.length_a   1.000
_cell.length_b   1.000
_cell.length_c   1.000
_cell.angle_alpha   90.00
_cell.angle_beta   90.00
_cell.angle_gamma   90.00
#
_symmetry.space_group_name_H-M   'P 1'
#
loop_
_entity.id
_entity.type
_entity.pdbx_description
1 polymer ?
#
loop_
_entity_poly.entity_id
_entity_poly.type
_entity_poly.pdbx_seq_one_letter_code
_entity_poly.pdbx_strand_id
1 'polypeptide(L)'
;RSFEELAAIYDGVVYSDKLRVCFDTCHTHDSGYDIRGNFDGVIDEFDHLIGKDQIAVFHINDSKNVCGAKKDRHANLGTGEIGFDALSYIVHHPDFEQIPKILETPYIPSPTKEKKSYAPYKYEIAMLRASQFDKNFPDNIIAENEH
;
A
#
# COMPACT_ATOMS: atom_id res chain seq x y z
N ARG A 1 -11.80 -8.74 2.48
CA ARG A 1 -11.48 -10.14 2.20
C ARG A 1 -10.42 -10.66 3.14
N SER A 2 -10.64 -11.84 3.69
CA SER A 2 -9.65 -12.49 4.53
C SER A 2 -8.69 -13.35 3.70
N PHE A 3 -7.56 -13.70 4.29
CA PHE A 3 -6.61 -14.63 3.66
C PHE A 3 -7.23 -16.02 3.52
N GLU A 4 -8.06 -16.44 4.46
CA GLU A 4 -8.77 -17.72 4.39
C GLU A 4 -9.72 -17.76 3.19
N GLU A 5 -10.44 -16.66 2.93
CA GLU A 5 -11.31 -16.55 1.76
C GLU A 5 -10.52 -16.65 0.46
N LEU A 6 -9.37 -15.99 0.41
CA LEU A 6 -8.48 -16.03 -0.76
C LEU A 6 -7.89 -17.43 -0.95
N ALA A 7 -7.47 -18.08 0.14
CA ALA A 7 -6.96 -19.45 0.09
C ALA A 7 -8.04 -20.41 -0.46
N ALA A 8 -9.30 -20.24 -0.05
CA ALA A 8 -10.40 -21.04 -0.57
C ALA A 8 -10.59 -20.86 -2.07
N ILE A 9 -10.36 -19.66 -2.61
CA ILE A 9 -10.41 -19.40 -4.06
C ILE A 9 -9.31 -20.21 -4.76
N TYR A 10 -8.09 -20.21 -4.23
CA TYR A 10 -6.98 -21.01 -4.79
C TYR A 10 -7.33 -22.48 -4.83
N ASP A 11 -7.87 -23.02 -3.75
CA ASP A 11 -8.22 -24.43 -3.66
C ASP A 11 -9.34 -24.83 -4.63
N GLY A 12 -10.22 -23.88 -4.97
CA GLY A 12 -11.36 -24.10 -5.85
C GLY A 12 -11.07 -23.93 -7.34
N VAL A 13 -9.85 -23.49 -7.71
CA VAL A 13 -9.50 -23.22 -9.11
C VAL A 13 -8.65 -24.34 -9.70
N VAL A 14 -9.06 -24.85 -10.88
CA VAL A 14 -8.39 -25.97 -11.55
C VAL A 14 -6.94 -25.67 -11.91
N TYR A 15 -6.64 -24.39 -12.28
CA TYR A 15 -5.30 -23.95 -12.67
C TYR A 15 -4.79 -22.91 -11.68
N SER A 16 -4.75 -23.28 -10.39
CA SER A 16 -4.32 -22.37 -9.33
C SER A 16 -2.87 -21.90 -9.48
N ASP A 17 -2.02 -22.66 -10.17
CA ASP A 17 -0.65 -22.29 -10.48
C ASP A 17 -0.56 -21.02 -11.34
N LYS A 18 -1.64 -20.64 -12.01
CA LYS A 18 -1.72 -19.42 -12.83
C LYS A 18 -2.23 -18.22 -12.05
N LEU A 19 -2.72 -18.41 -10.83
CA LEU A 19 -3.16 -17.31 -10.00
C LEU A 19 -1.97 -16.63 -9.35
N ARG A 20 -2.09 -15.32 -9.20
CA ARG A 20 -1.12 -14.52 -8.45
C ARG A 20 -1.88 -13.48 -7.65
N VAL A 21 -1.26 -13.00 -6.60
CA VAL A 21 -1.92 -12.09 -5.66
C VAL A 21 -1.36 -10.68 -5.81
N CYS A 22 -2.26 -9.70 -5.87
CA CYS A 22 -1.93 -8.31 -5.64
C CYS A 22 -2.15 -8.03 -4.15
N PHE A 23 -1.07 -7.72 -3.44
CA PHE A 23 -1.15 -7.40 -2.01
C PHE A 23 -1.27 -5.89 -1.85
N ASP A 24 -2.47 -5.41 -1.52
CA ASP A 24 -2.73 -3.99 -1.31
C ASP A 24 -2.65 -3.66 0.18
N THR A 25 -1.75 -2.76 0.55
CA THR A 25 -1.51 -2.42 1.96
C THR A 25 -2.72 -1.77 2.61
N CYS A 26 -3.41 -0.87 1.89
CA CYS A 26 -4.61 -0.23 2.41
C CYS A 26 -5.73 -1.26 2.63
N HIS A 27 -5.98 -2.09 1.63
CA HIS A 27 -7.03 -3.11 1.72
C HIS A 27 -6.77 -4.11 2.86
N THR A 28 -5.52 -4.56 2.98
CA THR A 28 -5.13 -5.53 4.03
C THR A 28 -5.30 -4.91 5.41
N HIS A 29 -4.86 -3.67 5.60
CA HIS A 29 -5.03 -2.92 6.83
C HIS A 29 -6.52 -2.76 7.17
N ASP A 30 -7.32 -2.36 6.20
CA ASP A 30 -8.76 -2.15 6.41
C ASP A 30 -9.50 -3.45 6.69
N SER A 31 -8.98 -4.57 6.21
CA SER A 31 -9.55 -5.90 6.49
C SER A 31 -9.20 -6.42 7.87
N GLY A 32 -8.38 -5.72 8.64
CA GLY A 32 -8.08 -6.05 10.02
C GLY A 32 -6.71 -6.64 10.29
N TYR A 33 -5.83 -6.71 9.29
CA TYR A 33 -4.47 -7.21 9.47
C TYR A 33 -3.55 -6.07 9.90
N ASP A 34 -2.80 -6.27 10.99
CA ASP A 34 -1.93 -5.23 11.56
C ASP A 34 -0.58 -5.16 10.83
N ILE A 35 -0.60 -4.60 9.62
CA ILE A 35 0.63 -4.42 8.85
C ILE A 35 1.49 -3.28 9.38
N ARG A 36 0.93 -2.38 10.18
CA ARG A 36 1.68 -1.30 10.80
C ARG A 36 2.56 -1.80 11.94
N GLY A 37 2.00 -2.59 12.83
CA GLY A 37 2.70 -3.06 14.02
C GLY A 37 3.35 -4.42 13.88
N ASN A 38 2.89 -5.24 12.93
CA ASN A 38 3.32 -6.64 12.83
C ASN A 38 3.25 -7.17 11.39
N PHE A 39 3.89 -6.48 10.46
CA PHE A 39 3.89 -6.91 9.06
C PHE A 39 4.46 -8.33 8.89
N ASP A 40 5.56 -8.65 9.58
CA ASP A 40 6.18 -9.97 9.47
C ASP A 40 5.22 -11.08 9.90
N GLY A 41 4.47 -10.88 10.97
CA GLY A 41 3.46 -11.84 11.42
C GLY A 41 2.30 -11.98 10.43
N VAL A 42 1.88 -10.89 9.82
CA VAL A 42 0.85 -10.91 8.76
C VAL A 42 1.34 -11.70 7.55
N ILE A 43 2.58 -11.49 7.14
CA ILE A 43 3.17 -12.23 6.02
C ILE A 43 3.34 -13.70 6.36
N ASP A 44 3.71 -14.04 7.59
CA ASP A 44 3.80 -15.44 8.02
C ASP A 44 2.45 -16.14 7.91
N GLU A 45 1.38 -15.47 8.32
CA GLU A 45 0.01 -16.01 8.17
C GLU A 45 -0.36 -16.19 6.70
N PHE A 46 -0.07 -15.19 5.87
CA PHE A 46 -0.30 -15.27 4.44
C PHE A 46 0.49 -16.42 3.80
N ASP A 47 1.77 -16.55 4.18
CA ASP A 47 2.64 -17.60 3.66
C ASP A 47 2.11 -18.99 4.02
N HIS A 48 1.62 -19.14 5.25
CA HIS A 48 1.07 -20.41 5.72
C HIS A 48 -0.20 -20.81 4.97
N LEU A 49 -1.07 -19.85 4.66
CA LEU A 49 -2.37 -20.10 4.04
C LEU A 49 -2.32 -20.16 2.51
N ILE A 50 -1.48 -19.35 1.89
CA ILE A 50 -1.44 -19.19 0.43
C ILE A 50 -0.05 -19.41 -0.13
N GLY A 51 0.96 -18.81 0.49
CA GLY A 51 2.34 -18.79 0.03
C GLY A 51 2.76 -17.39 -0.38
N LYS A 52 3.80 -16.86 0.27
CA LYS A 52 4.28 -15.49 -0.03
C LYS A 52 4.85 -15.38 -1.44
N ASP A 53 5.27 -16.49 -2.04
CA ASP A 53 5.75 -16.54 -3.42
C ASP A 53 4.62 -16.36 -4.45
N GLN A 54 3.37 -16.37 -4.01
CA GLN A 54 2.22 -16.09 -4.87
C GLN A 54 1.95 -14.58 -5.04
N ILE A 55 2.62 -13.73 -4.27
CA ILE A 55 2.47 -12.28 -4.41
C ILE A 55 3.22 -11.84 -5.67
N ALA A 56 2.50 -11.28 -6.63
CA ALA A 56 3.06 -10.79 -7.88
C ALA A 56 3.38 -9.28 -7.84
N VAL A 57 2.65 -8.53 -7.02
CA VAL A 57 2.78 -7.08 -6.94
C VAL A 57 2.26 -6.59 -5.60
N PHE A 58 2.89 -5.54 -5.08
CA PHE A 58 2.39 -4.79 -3.93
C PHE A 58 1.81 -3.47 -4.41
N HIS A 59 0.58 -3.19 -4.01
CA HIS A 59 0.03 -1.83 -4.09
C HIS A 59 0.32 -1.15 -2.76
N ILE A 60 1.16 -0.13 -2.79
CA ILE A 60 1.63 0.58 -1.60
C ILE A 60 0.79 1.84 -1.43
N ASN A 61 -0.13 1.79 -0.50
CA ASN A 61 -1.05 2.89 -0.21
C ASN A 61 -1.22 3.03 1.29
N ASP A 62 -1.31 4.27 1.77
CA ASP A 62 -1.71 4.50 3.16
C ASP A 62 -3.24 4.41 3.25
N SER A 63 -3.79 4.43 4.44
CA SER A 63 -5.22 4.31 4.67
C SER A 63 -5.73 5.49 5.47
N LYS A 64 -6.89 6.03 5.05
CA LYS A 64 -7.57 7.10 5.79
C LYS A 64 -8.25 6.59 7.07
N ASN A 65 -8.36 5.28 7.23
CA ASN A 65 -9.15 4.67 8.28
C ASN A 65 -8.30 3.80 9.21
N VAL A 66 -8.82 3.55 10.40
CA VAL A 66 -8.17 2.65 11.37
C VAL A 66 -8.22 1.20 10.88
N CYS A 67 -7.33 0.37 11.42
CA CYS A 67 -7.26 -1.04 11.09
C CYS A 67 -8.62 -1.71 11.31
N GLY A 68 -9.08 -2.47 10.32
CA GLY A 68 -10.34 -3.19 10.41
C GLY A 68 -11.58 -2.39 10.06
N ALA A 69 -11.44 -1.15 9.58
CA ALA A 69 -12.57 -0.27 9.26
C ALA A 69 -13.40 -0.75 8.06
N LYS A 70 -12.83 -1.56 7.19
CA LYS A 70 -13.48 -2.14 5.99
C LYS A 70 -14.01 -1.09 5.02
N LYS A 71 -13.29 0.02 4.84
CA LYS A 71 -13.67 1.14 3.97
C LYS A 71 -12.80 1.29 2.73
N ASP A 72 -11.60 0.74 2.74
CA ASP A 72 -10.65 0.73 1.62
C ASP A 72 -10.48 2.10 0.96
N ARG A 73 -10.10 3.11 1.74
CA ARG A 73 -9.85 4.47 1.24
C ARG A 73 -8.37 4.80 1.31
N HIS A 74 -7.76 4.98 0.15
CA HIS A 74 -6.34 5.27 0.03
C HIS A 74 -6.00 6.67 0.54
N ALA A 75 -4.88 6.79 1.24
CA ALA A 75 -4.29 8.05 1.65
C ALA A 75 -2.89 8.16 1.06
N ASN A 76 -2.39 9.38 0.95
CA ASN A 76 -1.00 9.61 0.56
C ASN A 76 -0.06 9.06 1.61
N LEU A 77 1.13 8.63 1.18
CA LEU A 77 2.09 7.95 2.05
C LEU A 77 2.44 8.80 3.27
N GLY A 78 2.33 8.20 4.43
CA GLY A 78 2.67 8.83 5.70
C GLY A 78 1.58 9.75 6.25
N THR A 79 0.51 9.99 5.49
CA THR A 79 -0.58 10.87 5.95
C THR A 79 -1.75 10.11 6.54
N GLY A 80 -1.71 8.79 6.53
CA GLY A 80 -2.79 7.93 6.99
C GLY A 80 -2.47 7.13 8.23
N GLU A 81 -3.29 6.14 8.50
CA GLU A 81 -3.24 5.33 9.72
C GLU A 81 -2.17 4.22 9.68
N ILE A 82 -1.69 3.84 8.49
CA ILE A 82 -0.59 2.87 8.40
C ILE A 82 0.73 3.56 8.72
N GLY A 83 0.98 4.71 8.11
CA GLY A 83 2.15 5.52 8.36
C GLY A 83 3.33 5.20 7.44
N PHE A 84 4.22 6.17 7.30
CA PHE A 84 5.34 6.08 6.37
C PHE A 84 6.33 4.97 6.76
N ASP A 85 6.66 4.85 8.06
CA ASP A 85 7.68 3.90 8.50
C ASP A 85 7.28 2.46 8.19
N ALA A 86 6.01 2.11 8.43
CA ALA A 86 5.51 0.78 8.12
C ALA A 86 5.51 0.52 6.61
N LEU A 87 5.09 1.49 5.80
CA LEU A 87 5.08 1.34 4.35
C LEU A 87 6.50 1.25 3.78
N SER A 88 7.44 2.04 4.30
CA SER A 88 8.85 1.96 3.92
C SER A 88 9.45 0.60 4.27
N TYR A 89 9.12 0.07 5.44
CA TYR A 89 9.55 -1.27 5.85
C TYR A 89 9.09 -2.34 4.86
N ILE A 90 7.83 -2.26 4.43
CA ILE A 90 7.27 -3.20 3.46
C ILE A 90 7.98 -3.09 2.10
N VAL A 91 8.20 -1.86 1.63
CA VAL A 91 8.85 -1.61 0.34
C VAL A 91 10.27 -2.18 0.32
N HIS A 92 11.00 -2.07 1.43
CA HIS A 92 12.39 -2.51 1.53
C HIS A 92 12.54 -3.91 2.11
N HIS A 93 11.45 -4.63 2.32
CA HIS A 93 11.50 -5.97 2.93
C HIS A 93 12.29 -6.92 2.03
N PRO A 94 13.31 -7.62 2.56
CA PRO A 94 14.19 -8.45 1.73
C PRO A 94 13.49 -9.59 1.01
N ASP A 95 12.42 -10.14 1.58
CA ASP A 95 11.68 -11.24 0.96
C ASP A 95 10.96 -10.82 -0.32
N PHE A 96 10.75 -9.50 -0.52
CA PHE A 96 9.98 -8.97 -1.64
C PHE A 96 10.77 -8.00 -2.50
N GLU A 97 12.09 -8.06 -2.43
CA GLU A 97 12.97 -7.15 -3.15
C GLU A 97 12.71 -7.16 -4.67
N GLN A 98 12.42 -8.32 -5.23
CA GLN A 98 12.20 -8.50 -6.67
C GLN A 98 10.75 -8.26 -7.10
N ILE A 99 9.86 -8.01 -6.16
CA ILE A 99 8.43 -7.84 -6.46
C ILE A 99 8.15 -6.36 -6.73
N PRO A 100 7.48 -6.03 -7.85
CA PRO A 100 7.11 -4.63 -8.15
C PRO A 100 6.21 -4.03 -7.07
N LYS A 101 6.40 -2.73 -6.83
CA LYS A 101 5.58 -1.93 -5.92
C LYS A 101 4.95 -0.80 -6.72
N ILE A 102 3.63 -0.66 -6.62
CA ILE A 102 2.85 0.31 -7.38
C ILE A 102 2.09 1.19 -6.40
N LEU A 103 1.99 2.48 -6.72
CA LEU A 103 1.25 3.44 -5.92
C LEU A 103 -0.09 3.73 -6.59
N GLU A 104 -1.16 3.79 -5.78
CA GLU A 104 -2.49 4.20 -6.23
C GLU A 104 -3.04 5.25 -5.27
N THR A 105 -2.16 6.08 -4.75
CA THR A 105 -2.50 7.15 -3.81
C THR A 105 -3.23 8.28 -4.52
N PRO A 106 -4.06 9.05 -3.79
CA PRO A 106 -4.84 10.11 -4.42
C PRO A 106 -3.97 11.28 -4.86
N TYR A 107 -4.44 11.97 -5.92
CA TYR A 107 -3.83 13.21 -6.37
C TYR A 107 -4.03 14.30 -5.32
N ILE A 108 -3.13 15.27 -5.32
CA ILE A 108 -3.17 16.39 -4.39
C ILE A 108 -4.04 17.49 -5.01
N PRO A 109 -5.16 17.88 -4.37
CA PRO A 109 -6.04 18.91 -4.94
C PRO A 109 -5.40 20.29 -4.86
N SER A 110 -5.65 21.11 -5.89
CA SER A 110 -5.22 22.50 -5.88
C SER A 110 -6.05 23.30 -4.87
N PRO A 111 -5.42 24.13 -4.04
CA PRO A 111 -6.16 25.01 -3.12
C PRO A 111 -6.74 26.25 -3.81
N THR A 112 -6.30 26.56 -5.05
CA THR A 112 -6.67 27.78 -5.76
C THR A 112 -7.45 27.54 -7.05
N LYS A 113 -7.39 26.37 -7.63
CA LYS A 113 -8.02 26.05 -8.91
C LYS A 113 -9.00 24.89 -8.75
N GLU A 114 -10.28 25.20 -8.95
CA GLU A 114 -11.35 24.20 -8.85
C GLU A 114 -11.13 23.06 -9.84
N LYS A 115 -11.35 21.83 -9.39
CA LYS A 115 -11.22 20.60 -10.19
C LYS A 115 -9.82 20.33 -10.74
N LYS A 116 -8.81 21.00 -10.21
CA LYS A 116 -7.41 20.76 -10.56
C LYS A 116 -6.71 19.97 -9.46
N SER A 117 -5.92 18.98 -9.85
CA SER A 117 -5.14 18.18 -8.90
C SER A 117 -3.81 17.77 -9.54
N TYR A 118 -2.87 17.37 -8.70
CA TYR A 118 -1.50 17.07 -9.11
C TYR A 118 -1.09 15.68 -8.66
N ALA A 119 -0.38 14.95 -9.52
CA ALA A 119 0.09 13.61 -9.22
C ALA A 119 1.16 13.63 -8.12
N PRO A 120 1.05 12.79 -7.10
CA PRO A 120 1.99 12.77 -5.98
C PRO A 120 3.18 11.82 -6.18
N TYR A 121 3.16 10.97 -7.18
CA TYR A 121 3.99 9.76 -7.25
C TYR A 121 5.49 10.03 -7.28
N LYS A 122 5.91 11.06 -8.01
CA LYS A 122 7.32 11.45 -8.07
C LYS A 122 7.90 11.69 -6.66
N TYR A 123 7.16 12.40 -5.83
CA TYR A 123 7.56 12.73 -4.46
C TYR A 123 7.48 11.49 -3.55
N GLU A 124 6.42 10.72 -3.67
CA GLU A 124 6.24 9.52 -2.86
C GLU A 124 7.32 8.47 -3.15
N ILE A 125 7.64 8.25 -4.42
CA ILE A 125 8.70 7.32 -4.81
C ILE A 125 10.05 7.80 -4.26
N ALA A 126 10.34 9.10 -4.36
CA ALA A 126 11.59 9.65 -3.85
C ALA A 126 11.73 9.46 -2.33
N MET A 127 10.66 9.69 -1.59
CA MET A 127 10.63 9.46 -0.14
C MET A 127 10.88 7.99 0.21
N LEU A 128 10.24 7.08 -0.51
CA LEU A 128 10.42 5.64 -0.28
C LEU A 128 11.85 5.19 -0.60
N ARG A 129 12.41 5.67 -1.70
CA ARG A 129 13.80 5.34 -2.06
C ARG A 129 14.80 5.83 -1.03
N ALA A 130 14.56 7.01 -0.47
CA ALA A 130 15.42 7.61 0.55
C ALA A 130 15.13 7.10 1.96
N SER A 131 14.02 6.40 2.16
CA SER A 131 13.50 6.02 3.48
C SER A 131 13.36 7.22 4.41
N GLN A 132 12.96 8.37 3.85
CA GLN A 132 12.79 9.62 4.58
C GLN A 132 11.44 10.25 4.23
N PHE A 133 10.64 10.49 5.26
CA PHE A 133 9.34 11.12 5.10
C PHE A 133 9.43 12.63 5.27
N ASP A 134 8.90 13.38 4.28
CA ASP A 134 8.71 14.81 4.36
C ASP A 134 7.21 15.08 4.46
N LYS A 135 6.74 15.45 5.64
CA LYS A 135 5.31 15.73 5.88
C LYS A 135 4.78 16.89 5.07
N ASN A 136 5.67 17.72 4.53
CA ASN A 136 5.32 18.88 3.71
C ASN A 136 5.25 18.56 2.22
N PHE A 137 5.40 17.29 1.83
CA PHE A 137 5.43 16.97 0.40
C PHE A 137 4.16 17.40 -0.36
N PRO A 138 2.94 17.35 0.23
CA PRO A 138 1.79 17.88 -0.50
C PRO A 138 1.91 19.38 -0.81
N ASP A 139 2.37 20.17 0.14
CA ASP A 139 2.59 21.61 -0.06
C ASP A 139 3.69 21.85 -1.09
N ASN A 140 4.74 21.04 -1.10
CA ASN A 140 5.83 21.13 -2.07
C ASN A 140 5.34 20.83 -3.49
N ILE A 141 4.44 19.87 -3.64
CA ILE A 141 3.83 19.55 -4.93
C ILE A 141 3.02 20.75 -5.44
N ILE A 142 2.21 21.35 -4.58
CA ILE A 142 1.41 22.52 -4.93
C ILE A 142 2.32 23.68 -5.34
N ALA A 143 3.36 23.96 -4.56
CA ALA A 143 4.30 25.05 -4.86
C ALA A 143 4.99 24.84 -6.19
N GLU A 144 5.41 23.61 -6.52
CA GLU A 144 6.06 23.29 -7.80
C GLU A 144 5.13 23.50 -8.99
N ASN A 145 3.83 23.25 -8.83
CA ASN A 145 2.86 23.30 -9.92
C ASN A 145 2.09 24.61 -10.06
N GLU A 146 2.14 25.50 -9.05
CA GLU A 146 1.35 26.74 -9.02
C GLU A 146 2.20 28.01 -8.99
N HIS A 147 3.32 28.01 -9.65
CA HIS A 147 4.15 29.20 -9.79
C HIS A 147 3.52 30.22 -10.72
#